data_9b8279b660ac52348f26b493b43a8f2f
#
_entry.id   9b8279b660ac52348f26b493b43a8f2f
#
_cell.length_a   1.000
_cell.length_b   1.000
_cell.length_c   1.000
_cell.angle_alpha   90.00
_cell.angle_beta   90.00
_cell.angle_gamma   90.00
#
_symmetry.space_group_name_H-M   'P 1'
#
loop_
_entity.id
_entity.type
_entity.pdbx_description
1 polymer ?
#
loop_
_entity_poly.entity_id
_entity_poly.type
_entity_poly.pdbx_seq_one_letter_code
_entity_poly.pdbx_strand_id
1 'polypeptide(L)'
;AALEYYILYSSYASTWLRNDAALLVVFVSDEEEQSDDHFPIVGDYIDWYKTQRNGSVFLSSIVNIDPSESLCNTNPYNNGDRYDEATSYFGGVIVDICSSDWSAGVADATSRLEPYEFIELTYIPIESSIRVFINGSLNYDWTYSDVDNTIYFTIIPGGNDLVEVGYRYYPTPEAADTGDTGL
;
A
#
# COMPACT_ATOMS: atom_id res chain seq x y z
N ALA A 1 -10.17 15.89 -10.93
CA ALA A 1 -11.54 16.00 -11.49
C ALA A 1 -11.91 14.81 -12.38
N ALA A 2 -11.08 14.39 -13.36
CA ALA A 2 -11.45 13.34 -14.33
C ALA A 2 -11.84 12.00 -13.66
N LEU A 3 -11.07 11.53 -12.69
CA LEU A 3 -11.37 10.28 -11.95
C LEU A 3 -12.70 10.41 -11.19
N GLU A 4 -12.89 11.52 -10.49
CA GLU A 4 -14.14 11.78 -9.75
C GLU A 4 -15.35 11.80 -10.69
N TYR A 5 -15.24 12.53 -11.80
CA TYR A 5 -16.29 12.56 -12.81
C TYR A 5 -16.60 11.15 -13.34
N TYR A 6 -15.58 10.35 -13.59
CA TYR A 6 -15.75 8.97 -14.03
C TYR A 6 -16.49 8.12 -12.99
N ILE A 7 -16.06 8.18 -11.72
CA ILE A 7 -16.69 7.40 -10.64
C ILE A 7 -18.15 7.80 -10.44
N LEU A 8 -18.47 9.09 -10.49
CA LEU A 8 -19.80 9.60 -10.19
C LEU A 8 -20.80 9.47 -11.35
N TYR A 9 -20.33 9.59 -12.59
CA TYR A 9 -21.23 9.76 -13.74
C TYR A 9 -21.11 8.69 -14.82
N SER A 10 -20.07 7.85 -14.79
CA SER A 10 -19.96 6.75 -15.74
C SER A 10 -20.83 5.57 -15.35
N SER A 11 -21.74 5.16 -16.23
CA SER A 11 -22.52 3.93 -16.04
C SER A 11 -21.65 2.66 -16.02
N TYR A 12 -20.43 2.74 -16.53
CA TYR A 12 -19.49 1.61 -16.53
C TYR A 12 -18.72 1.50 -15.20
N ALA A 13 -18.51 2.59 -14.48
CA ALA A 13 -17.77 2.58 -13.24
C ALA A 13 -18.35 1.58 -12.23
N SER A 14 -19.67 1.58 -12.04
CA SER A 14 -20.37 0.68 -11.14
C SER A 14 -20.32 -0.81 -11.54
N THR A 15 -19.91 -1.13 -12.76
CA THR A 15 -19.88 -2.52 -13.25
C THR A 15 -18.59 -3.26 -12.88
N TRP A 16 -17.49 -2.52 -12.66
CA TRP A 16 -16.19 -3.12 -12.37
C TRP A 16 -15.49 -2.55 -11.14
N LEU A 17 -15.80 -1.32 -10.72
CA LEU A 17 -15.28 -0.75 -9.48
C LEU A 17 -16.02 -1.33 -8.27
N ARG A 18 -15.49 -2.40 -7.71
CA ARG A 18 -16.06 -3.04 -6.54
C ARG A 18 -15.78 -2.20 -5.29
N ASN A 19 -16.81 -2.03 -4.44
CA ASN A 19 -16.67 -1.25 -3.20
C ASN A 19 -15.87 -1.96 -2.10
N ASP A 20 -15.76 -3.28 -2.20
CA ASP A 20 -15.06 -4.18 -1.28
C ASP A 20 -13.61 -4.48 -1.70
N ALA A 21 -13.14 -3.89 -2.77
CA ALA A 21 -11.78 -4.08 -3.29
C ALA A 21 -10.93 -2.83 -3.08
N ALA A 22 -9.63 -3.02 -2.93
CA ALA A 22 -8.66 -1.93 -2.97
C ALA A 22 -8.77 -1.14 -4.28
N LEU A 23 -8.50 0.16 -4.22
CA LEU A 23 -8.49 1.04 -5.37
C LEU A 23 -7.09 1.59 -5.59
N LEU A 24 -6.42 1.12 -6.63
CA LEU A 24 -5.19 1.72 -7.13
C LEU A 24 -5.50 2.64 -8.31
N VAL A 25 -4.99 3.85 -8.24
CA VAL A 25 -4.95 4.78 -9.36
C VAL A 25 -3.50 5.04 -9.74
N VAL A 26 -3.19 4.91 -11.02
CA VAL A 26 -1.89 5.29 -11.57
C VAL A 26 -2.12 6.46 -12.50
N PHE A 27 -1.57 7.62 -12.16
CA PHE A 27 -1.55 8.76 -13.06
C PHE A 27 -0.43 8.59 -14.08
N VAL A 28 -0.72 8.88 -15.34
CA VAL A 28 0.27 8.93 -16.41
C VAL A 28 0.07 10.24 -17.15
N SER A 29 1.02 11.15 -17.03
CA SER A 29 0.94 12.47 -17.67
C SER A 29 2.31 13.07 -17.92
N ASP A 30 2.46 13.71 -19.07
CA ASP A 30 3.60 14.54 -19.43
C ASP A 30 3.39 16.03 -19.15
N GLU A 31 2.26 16.37 -18.52
CA GLU A 31 1.87 17.71 -18.12
C GLU A 31 1.44 17.77 -16.67
N GLU A 32 1.44 18.98 -16.09
CA GLU A 32 0.90 19.23 -14.75
C GLU A 32 -0.61 18.98 -14.71
N GLU A 33 -1.10 18.60 -13.54
CA GLU A 33 -2.52 18.41 -13.26
C GLU A 33 -3.26 19.76 -13.31
N GLN A 34 -4.36 19.83 -14.07
CA GLN A 34 -5.08 21.05 -14.39
C GLN A 34 -6.49 21.12 -13.78
N SER A 35 -6.73 20.43 -12.69
CA SER A 35 -8.04 20.46 -12.00
C SER A 35 -8.11 21.51 -10.88
N ASP A 36 -7.30 22.53 -10.91
CA ASP A 36 -7.22 23.59 -9.88
C ASP A 36 -8.52 24.35 -9.70
N ASP A 37 -9.36 24.49 -10.74
CA ASP A 37 -10.70 25.04 -10.62
C ASP A 37 -11.65 24.15 -9.79
N HIS A 38 -11.38 22.84 -9.72
CA HIS A 38 -12.24 21.85 -9.06
C HIS A 38 -11.64 21.42 -7.70
N PHE A 39 -10.35 21.18 -7.67
CA PHE A 39 -9.57 20.93 -6.46
C PHE A 39 -8.50 22.03 -6.33
N PRO A 40 -8.81 23.16 -5.71
CA PRO A 40 -7.90 24.31 -5.61
C PRO A 40 -6.56 23.95 -4.97
N ILE A 41 -6.60 23.07 -3.97
CA ILE A 41 -5.39 22.51 -3.36
C ILE A 41 -5.39 20.99 -3.48
N VAL A 42 -4.21 20.39 -3.50
CA VAL A 42 -4.06 18.92 -3.61
C VAL A 42 -4.72 18.19 -2.43
N GLY A 43 -4.69 18.80 -1.24
CA GLY A 43 -5.36 18.27 -0.07
C GLY A 43 -6.85 17.99 -0.27
N ASP A 44 -7.57 18.81 -1.04
CA ASP A 44 -9.00 18.61 -1.33
C ASP A 44 -9.21 17.30 -2.13
N TYR A 45 -8.32 17.03 -3.10
CA TYR A 45 -8.32 15.78 -3.84
C TYR A 45 -7.97 14.59 -2.94
N ILE A 46 -6.96 14.71 -2.10
CA ILE A 46 -6.54 13.66 -1.16
C ILE A 46 -7.71 13.28 -0.25
N ASP A 47 -8.37 14.26 0.34
CA ASP A 47 -9.50 14.04 1.25
C ASP A 47 -10.68 13.39 0.52
N TRP A 48 -11.00 13.84 -0.69
CA TRP A 48 -12.01 13.17 -1.52
C TRP A 48 -11.60 11.72 -1.84
N TYR A 49 -10.33 11.48 -2.26
CA TYR A 49 -9.87 10.16 -2.68
C TYR A 49 -9.91 9.15 -1.53
N LYS A 50 -9.57 9.57 -0.32
CA LYS A 50 -9.67 8.72 0.90
C LYS A 50 -11.08 8.19 1.15
N THR A 51 -12.11 8.92 0.72
CA THR A 51 -13.49 8.48 0.90
C THR A 51 -13.92 7.37 -0.07
N GLN A 52 -13.13 7.09 -1.10
CA GLN A 52 -13.51 6.14 -2.14
C GLN A 52 -13.45 4.68 -1.66
N ARG A 53 -12.61 4.38 -0.67
CA ARG A 53 -12.52 3.07 -0.01
C ARG A 53 -12.13 3.25 1.45
N ASN A 54 -12.56 2.34 2.28
CA ASN A 54 -12.24 2.39 3.71
C ASN A 54 -10.81 1.85 3.94
N GLY A 55 -9.81 2.73 3.87
CA GLY A 55 -8.41 2.42 4.15
C GLY A 55 -7.63 1.73 3.03
N SER A 56 -8.26 1.42 1.89
CA SER A 56 -7.63 0.65 0.81
C SER A 56 -7.54 1.46 -0.48
N VAL A 57 -7.02 2.68 -0.39
CA VAL A 57 -6.73 3.54 -1.55
C VAL A 57 -5.23 3.68 -1.74
N PHE A 58 -4.76 3.53 -2.97
CA PHE A 58 -3.36 3.60 -3.37
C PHE A 58 -3.21 4.50 -4.58
N LEU A 59 -2.13 5.24 -4.61
CA LEU A 59 -1.84 6.18 -5.68
C LEU A 59 -0.40 5.99 -6.14
N SER A 60 -0.18 6.00 -7.44
CA SER A 60 1.15 6.03 -8.05
C SER A 60 1.13 6.98 -9.23
N SER A 61 2.29 7.48 -9.63
CA SER A 61 2.40 8.42 -10.74
C SER A 61 3.56 8.10 -11.66
N ILE A 62 3.33 8.23 -12.96
CA ILE A 62 4.34 8.20 -14.03
C ILE A 62 4.25 9.57 -14.69
N VAL A 63 5.08 10.49 -14.26
CA VAL A 63 4.95 11.91 -14.58
C VAL A 63 6.31 12.56 -14.86
N ASN A 64 6.29 13.78 -15.38
CA ASN A 64 7.49 14.60 -15.38
C ASN A 64 7.84 14.97 -13.94
N ILE A 65 9.03 14.57 -13.50
CA ILE A 65 9.61 14.95 -12.21
C ILE A 65 10.49 16.20 -12.34
N ASP A 66 11.06 16.66 -11.24
CA ASP A 66 11.98 17.82 -11.26
C ASP A 66 13.03 17.66 -12.37
N PRO A 67 13.24 18.67 -13.22
CA PRO A 67 14.19 18.61 -14.34
C PRO A 67 15.63 18.30 -13.93
N SER A 68 16.00 18.56 -12.69
CA SER A 68 17.33 18.24 -12.16
C SER A 68 17.53 16.75 -11.89
N GLU A 69 16.43 15.99 -11.75
CA GLU A 69 16.41 14.56 -11.45
C GLU A 69 15.91 13.72 -12.63
N SER A 70 15.19 14.35 -13.56
CA SER A 70 14.59 13.66 -14.72
C SER A 70 15.65 13.28 -15.77
N LEU A 71 15.41 12.14 -16.42
CA LEU A 71 16.15 11.68 -17.58
C LEU A 71 15.80 12.47 -18.85
N CYS A 72 14.72 13.23 -18.85
CA CYS A 72 14.38 14.18 -19.91
C CYS A 72 14.89 15.57 -19.57
N ASN A 73 15.17 16.31 -20.62
CA ASN A 73 15.34 17.76 -20.52
C ASN A 73 13.95 18.42 -20.61
N THR A 74 13.13 18.23 -19.56
CA THR A 74 11.75 18.73 -19.53
C THR A 74 11.69 20.23 -19.25
N ASN A 75 10.63 20.87 -19.74
CA ASN A 75 10.35 22.25 -19.38
C ASN A 75 9.84 22.26 -17.92
N PRO A 76 10.42 23.08 -17.01
CA PRO A 76 10.02 23.12 -15.60
C PRO A 76 8.55 23.51 -15.37
N TYR A 77 7.86 24.01 -16.37
CA TYR A 77 6.42 24.31 -16.29
C TYR A 77 5.52 23.09 -16.49
N ASN A 78 6.09 21.94 -16.82
CA ASN A 78 5.35 20.71 -17.09
C ASN A 78 5.63 19.64 -16.02
N ASN A 79 6.20 20.01 -14.87
CA ASN A 79 6.37 19.09 -13.77
C ASN A 79 5.00 18.65 -13.22
N GLY A 80 4.89 17.39 -12.88
CA GLY A 80 3.69 16.85 -12.24
C GLY A 80 3.68 17.06 -10.73
N ASP A 81 3.91 18.30 -10.26
CA ASP A 81 4.09 18.60 -8.83
C ASP A 81 2.85 18.23 -8.01
N ARG A 82 1.64 18.44 -8.54
CA ARG A 82 0.38 18.07 -7.87
C ARG A 82 0.19 16.55 -7.83
N TYR A 83 0.63 15.83 -8.86
CA TYR A 83 0.63 14.37 -8.86
C TYR A 83 1.64 13.82 -7.84
N ASP A 84 2.82 14.44 -7.76
CA ASP A 84 3.86 14.07 -6.80
C ASP A 84 3.35 14.27 -5.36
N GLU A 85 2.82 15.44 -5.03
CA GLU A 85 2.27 15.74 -3.71
C GLU A 85 1.19 14.72 -3.31
N ALA A 86 0.24 14.43 -4.20
CA ALA A 86 -0.82 13.46 -3.92
C ALA A 86 -0.26 12.04 -3.76
N THR A 87 0.65 11.61 -4.64
CA THR A 87 1.26 10.28 -4.60
C THR A 87 2.10 10.08 -3.35
N SER A 88 2.91 11.08 -2.99
CA SER A 88 3.74 11.06 -1.78
C SER A 88 2.92 10.97 -0.51
N TYR A 89 1.76 11.63 -0.44
CA TYR A 89 0.85 11.52 0.69
C TYR A 89 0.41 10.08 0.96
N PHE A 90 0.12 9.30 -0.09
CA PHE A 90 -0.26 7.88 0.03
C PHE A 90 0.95 6.93 0.09
N GLY A 91 2.17 7.45 0.16
CA GLY A 91 3.40 6.65 0.16
C GLY A 91 3.58 5.85 -1.14
N GLY A 92 3.02 6.34 -2.23
CA GLY A 92 3.05 5.68 -3.52
C GLY A 92 4.38 5.84 -4.26
N VAL A 93 4.46 5.21 -5.43
CA VAL A 93 5.64 5.24 -6.28
C VAL A 93 5.50 6.33 -7.34
N ILE A 94 6.54 7.13 -7.47
CA ILE A 94 6.68 8.14 -8.52
C ILE A 94 7.75 7.67 -9.47
N VAL A 95 7.41 7.60 -10.76
CA VAL A 95 8.30 7.19 -11.84
C VAL A 95 8.47 8.36 -12.80
N ASP A 96 9.71 8.67 -13.15
CA ASP A 96 9.99 9.60 -14.24
C ASP A 96 9.41 9.07 -15.55
N ILE A 97 8.53 9.83 -16.19
CA ILE A 97 7.92 9.46 -17.48
C ILE A 97 8.98 9.22 -18.57
N CYS A 98 10.15 9.79 -18.42
CA CYS A 98 11.29 9.64 -19.32
C CYS A 98 12.16 8.41 -19.02
N SER A 99 11.83 7.66 -17.97
CA SER A 99 12.49 6.39 -17.72
C SER A 99 12.24 5.42 -18.88
N SER A 100 13.28 4.68 -19.25
CA SER A 100 13.16 3.63 -20.28
C SER A 100 12.39 2.39 -19.77
N ASP A 101 12.21 2.26 -18.47
CA ASP A 101 11.52 1.14 -17.82
C ASP A 101 10.63 1.66 -16.68
N TRP A 102 9.32 1.56 -16.88
CA TRP A 102 8.31 1.88 -15.88
C TRP A 102 7.90 0.65 -15.06
N SER A 103 8.32 -0.56 -15.48
CA SER A 103 7.82 -1.81 -14.92
C SER A 103 8.17 -1.96 -13.44
N ALA A 104 9.36 -1.54 -13.05
CA ALA A 104 9.81 -1.62 -11.65
C ALA A 104 8.92 -0.76 -10.72
N GLY A 105 8.55 0.46 -11.16
CA GLY A 105 7.68 1.35 -10.40
C GLY A 105 6.25 0.82 -10.32
N VAL A 106 5.71 0.30 -11.43
CA VAL A 106 4.37 -0.30 -11.44
C VAL A 106 4.33 -1.58 -10.61
N ALA A 107 5.36 -2.43 -10.69
CA ALA A 107 5.45 -3.66 -9.88
C ALA A 107 5.53 -3.34 -8.37
N ASP A 108 6.32 -2.34 -7.96
CA ASP A 108 6.38 -1.92 -6.56
C ASP A 108 5.03 -1.34 -6.10
N ALA A 109 4.37 -0.53 -6.94
CA ALA A 109 3.04 -0.01 -6.64
C ALA A 109 2.00 -1.14 -6.46
N THR A 110 2.07 -2.20 -7.26
CA THR A 110 1.15 -3.35 -7.15
C THR A 110 1.49 -4.27 -5.98
N SER A 111 2.77 -4.43 -5.63
CA SER A 111 3.17 -5.25 -4.49
C SER A 111 2.66 -4.73 -3.15
N ARG A 112 2.46 -3.41 -3.04
CA ARG A 112 1.84 -2.76 -1.87
C ARG A 112 0.33 -2.98 -1.77
N LEU A 113 -0.29 -3.54 -2.81
CA LEU A 113 -1.71 -3.87 -2.85
C LEU A 113 -1.99 -5.28 -2.34
N GLU A 114 -0.96 -6.11 -2.11
CA GLU A 114 -1.19 -7.42 -1.53
C GLU A 114 -1.66 -7.21 -0.08
N PRO A 115 -2.96 -7.39 0.18
CA PRO A 115 -3.46 -7.33 1.54
C PRO A 115 -2.82 -8.48 2.33
N TYR A 116 -2.56 -8.24 3.59
CA TYR A 116 -2.13 -9.30 4.50
C TYR A 116 -3.30 -10.28 4.72
N GLU A 117 -3.51 -11.20 3.78
CA GLU A 117 -4.52 -12.25 3.94
C GLU A 117 -4.14 -13.17 5.11
N PHE A 118 -2.84 -13.32 5.35
CA PHE A 118 -2.28 -14.14 6.42
C PHE A 118 -0.91 -13.65 6.87
N ILE A 119 -0.49 -14.08 8.06
CA ILE A 119 0.84 -13.87 8.63
C ILE A 119 1.36 -15.19 9.17
N GLU A 120 2.45 -15.69 8.59
CA GLU A 120 3.19 -16.84 9.13
C GLU A 120 3.97 -16.41 10.37
N LEU A 121 3.86 -17.19 11.46
CA LEU A 121 4.56 -16.91 12.69
C LEU A 121 5.93 -17.62 12.71
N THR A 122 6.95 -16.93 13.22
CA THR A 122 8.32 -17.48 13.30
C THR A 122 8.42 -18.64 14.29
N TYR A 123 7.69 -18.55 15.40
CA TYR A 123 7.70 -19.57 16.45
C TYR A 123 6.28 -20.07 16.72
N ILE A 124 6.14 -21.32 17.16
CA ILE A 124 4.85 -21.89 17.54
C ILE A 124 4.36 -21.15 18.79
N PRO A 125 3.24 -20.45 18.72
CA PRO A 125 2.75 -19.61 19.80
C PRO A 125 2.07 -20.43 20.90
N ILE A 126 1.99 -19.84 22.09
CA ILE A 126 0.93 -20.21 23.05
C ILE A 126 -0.34 -19.51 22.54
N GLU A 127 -1.22 -20.22 21.89
CA GLU A 127 -2.37 -19.69 21.13
C GLU A 127 -3.15 -18.63 21.91
N SER A 128 -3.47 -18.89 23.17
CA SER A 128 -4.21 -17.95 24.03
C SER A 128 -3.47 -16.61 24.28
N SER A 129 -2.19 -16.54 23.93
CA SER A 129 -1.37 -15.34 24.09
C SER A 129 -1.30 -14.48 22.85
N ILE A 130 -1.80 -14.94 21.70
CA ILE A 130 -1.76 -14.19 20.46
C ILE A 130 -2.60 -12.92 20.61
N ARG A 131 -2.02 -11.81 20.18
CA ARG A 131 -2.66 -10.51 20.12
C ARG A 131 -2.29 -9.87 18.78
N VAL A 132 -3.31 -9.46 18.04
CA VAL A 132 -3.15 -8.78 16.75
C VAL A 132 -3.60 -7.34 16.93
N PHE A 133 -2.78 -6.41 16.47
CA PHE A 133 -3.11 -4.99 16.46
C PHE A 133 -3.11 -4.50 15.02
N ILE A 134 -4.09 -3.66 14.69
CA ILE A 134 -4.15 -2.94 13.42
C ILE A 134 -4.15 -1.45 13.77
N ASN A 135 -3.15 -0.73 13.29
CA ASN A 135 -2.95 0.70 13.58
C ASN A 135 -2.96 0.98 15.10
N GLY A 136 -2.32 0.10 15.89
CA GLY A 136 -2.24 0.20 17.35
C GLY A 136 -3.54 -0.18 18.09
N SER A 137 -4.62 -0.55 17.39
CA SER A 137 -5.88 -1.01 17.98
C SER A 137 -5.96 -2.53 17.98
N LEU A 138 -6.37 -3.12 19.13
CA LEU A 138 -6.51 -4.57 19.24
C LEU A 138 -7.63 -5.07 18.30
N ASN A 139 -7.29 -6.07 17.48
CA ASN A 139 -8.19 -6.67 16.50
C ASN A 139 -8.50 -8.13 16.85
N TYR A 140 -9.71 -8.58 16.52
CA TYR A 140 -10.20 -9.94 16.77
C TYR A 140 -10.68 -10.65 15.49
N ASP A 141 -10.63 -10.00 14.35
CA ASP A 141 -11.11 -10.51 13.06
C ASP A 141 -10.04 -11.36 12.38
N TRP A 142 -9.59 -12.40 13.09
CA TRP A 142 -8.59 -13.35 12.64
C TRP A 142 -8.78 -14.73 13.26
N THR A 143 -8.16 -15.73 12.66
CA THR A 143 -8.05 -17.10 13.19
C THR A 143 -6.60 -17.55 13.13
N TYR A 144 -6.22 -18.45 14.04
CA TYR A 144 -4.90 -19.09 14.01
C TYR A 144 -5.06 -20.55 13.55
N SER A 145 -4.16 -20.99 12.67
CA SER A 145 -4.02 -22.37 12.21
C SER A 145 -2.72 -22.95 12.77
N ASP A 146 -2.82 -24.01 13.55
CA ASP A 146 -1.69 -24.75 14.10
C ASP A 146 -1.01 -25.67 13.07
N VAL A 147 -1.70 -25.96 11.96
CA VAL A 147 -1.21 -26.83 10.88
C VAL A 147 -0.04 -26.18 10.13
N ASP A 148 -0.15 -24.89 9.87
CA ASP A 148 0.84 -24.11 9.10
C ASP A 148 1.43 -22.94 9.90
N ASN A 149 1.11 -22.86 11.21
CA ASN A 149 1.60 -21.83 12.11
C ASN A 149 1.28 -20.40 11.65
N THR A 150 0.06 -20.18 11.16
CA THR A 150 -0.32 -18.99 10.42
C THR A 150 -1.57 -18.34 11.02
N ILE A 151 -1.57 -17.00 11.07
CA ILE A 151 -2.75 -16.18 11.37
C ILE A 151 -3.41 -15.84 10.03
N TYR A 152 -4.71 -16.13 9.89
CA TYR A 152 -5.56 -15.76 8.77
C TYR A 152 -6.52 -14.65 9.18
N PHE A 153 -6.59 -13.59 8.41
CA PHE A 153 -7.53 -12.50 8.66
C PHE A 153 -8.90 -12.82 8.09
N THR A 154 -9.94 -12.69 8.93
CA THR A 154 -11.34 -12.81 8.49
C THR A 154 -11.79 -11.53 7.80
N ILE A 155 -11.31 -10.38 8.32
CA ILE A 155 -11.40 -9.07 7.66
C ILE A 155 -9.97 -8.67 7.32
N ILE A 156 -9.66 -8.63 6.04
CA ILE A 156 -8.32 -8.40 5.54
C ILE A 156 -7.92 -6.94 5.82
N PRO A 157 -6.79 -6.69 6.54
CA PRO A 157 -6.28 -5.34 6.75
C PRO A 157 -5.98 -4.63 5.43
N GLY A 158 -6.19 -3.33 5.38
CA GLY A 158 -5.82 -2.52 4.23
C GLY A 158 -4.29 -2.51 4.02
N GLY A 159 -3.84 -2.34 2.77
CA GLY A 159 -2.41 -2.37 2.45
C GLY A 159 -1.56 -1.28 3.12
N ASN A 160 -2.19 -0.22 3.64
CA ASN A 160 -1.53 0.82 4.44
C ASN A 160 -1.67 0.62 5.96
N ASP A 161 -2.34 -0.44 6.38
CA ASP A 161 -2.49 -0.70 7.81
C ASP A 161 -1.19 -1.24 8.40
N LEU A 162 -0.79 -0.71 9.54
CA LEU A 162 0.27 -1.30 10.36
C LEU A 162 -0.31 -2.49 11.10
N VAL A 163 0.12 -3.69 10.74
CA VAL A 163 -0.27 -4.93 11.41
C VAL A 163 0.86 -5.39 12.32
N GLU A 164 0.56 -5.55 13.60
CA GLU A 164 1.49 -6.02 14.61
C GLU A 164 0.94 -7.27 15.29
N VAL A 165 1.77 -8.31 15.41
CA VAL A 165 1.40 -9.56 16.08
C VAL A 165 2.34 -9.80 17.26
N GLY A 166 1.77 -9.84 18.46
CA GLY A 166 2.47 -10.19 19.68
C GLY A 166 2.02 -11.53 20.22
N TYR A 167 2.95 -12.40 20.62
CA TYR A 167 2.63 -13.70 21.22
C TYR A 167 3.77 -14.21 22.11
N ARG A 168 3.44 -15.13 23.01
CA ARG A 168 4.42 -15.89 23.77
C ARG A 168 4.63 -17.26 23.13
N TYR A 169 5.83 -17.78 23.22
CA TYR A 169 6.18 -19.12 22.75
C TYR A 169 7.08 -19.81 23.77
N TYR A 170 7.15 -21.12 23.70
CA TYR A 170 8.13 -21.87 24.49
C TYR A 170 9.45 -21.87 23.72
N PRO A 171 10.56 -21.39 24.33
CA PRO A 171 11.86 -21.49 23.67
C PRO A 171 12.17 -22.97 23.42
N THR A 172 12.52 -23.32 22.19
CA THR A 172 13.05 -24.64 21.89
C THR A 172 14.28 -24.81 22.76
N PRO A 173 14.47 -25.95 23.49
CA PRO A 173 15.72 -26.19 24.20
C PRO A 173 16.84 -26.10 23.16
N GLU A 174 17.73 -25.14 23.33
CA GLU A 174 18.98 -25.08 22.56
C GLU A 174 19.61 -26.47 22.71
N ALA A 175 19.92 -27.14 21.58
CA ALA A 175 20.62 -28.42 21.62
C ALA A 175 21.84 -28.19 22.48
N ALA A 176 21.92 -28.88 23.61
CA ALA A 176 23.03 -28.74 24.53
C ALA A 176 24.29 -28.92 23.69
N ASP A 177 25.11 -27.91 23.63
CA ASP A 177 26.43 -27.96 23.05
C ASP A 177 27.17 -29.13 23.77
N THR A 178 27.19 -30.28 23.15
CA THR A 178 28.00 -31.39 23.60
C THR A 178 29.43 -31.01 23.30
N GLY A 179 29.94 -30.09 24.13
CA GLY A 179 31.36 -29.76 24.11
C GLY A 179 32.15 -31.03 24.16
N ASP A 180 32.77 -31.36 23.04
CA ASP A 180 33.80 -32.39 22.92
C ASP A 180 34.95 -32.02 23.87
N THR A 181 34.91 -32.58 25.06
CA THR A 181 36.07 -32.59 25.95
C THR A 181 37.06 -33.62 25.42
N GLY A 182 37.77 -33.25 24.36
CA GLY A 182 38.97 -33.99 23.92
C GLY A 182 40.00 -33.98 25.02
N LEU A 183 40.33 -35.17 25.55
CA LEU A 183 41.57 -35.52 26.22
C LEU A 183 42.56 -36.08 25.20
#